data_00312897b57928ff448ecfe0988638fc
#
_entry.id   00312897b57928ff448ecfe0988638fc
#
_cell.length_a   1.000
_cell.length_b   1.000
_cell.length_c   1.000
_cell.angle_alpha   90.00
_cell.angle_beta   90.00
_cell.angle_gamma   90.00
#
_symmetry.space_group_name_H-M   'P 1'
#
loop_
_entity.id
_entity.type
_entity.pdbx_description
1 polymer ?
#
loop_
_entity_poly.entity_id
_entity_poly.type
_entity_poly.pdbx_seq_one_letter_code
_entity_poly.pdbx_strand_id
1 'polypeptide(L)'
;MSDARFGMTIPFDDVPLHEQADWVRELADLGYTDVWSSEANGADAFTPLALASVWAPSLRLGTAIVPAFTRGPACLAQSVGSLAQAAPGRLAFGIGTSSNVIVEGWNGIPFEQPYER
;
A
#
# COMPACT_ATOMS: atom_id res chain seq x y z
N MET A 1 8.31 -13.80 24.45
CA MET A 1 7.55 -12.94 23.53
C MET A 1 7.69 -13.44 22.11
N SER A 2 6.62 -13.41 21.36
CA SER A 2 6.66 -13.81 19.95
C SER A 2 7.11 -12.62 19.10
N ASP A 3 8.09 -12.85 18.21
CA ASP A 3 8.48 -11.89 17.17
C ASP A 3 7.62 -12.05 15.91
N ALA A 4 6.53 -12.84 15.99
CA ALA A 4 5.63 -13.07 14.87
C ALA A 4 4.94 -11.76 14.44
N ARG A 5 4.87 -11.55 13.13
CA ARG A 5 4.21 -10.40 12.54
C ARG A 5 2.89 -10.84 11.91
N PHE A 6 1.88 -10.04 12.13
CA PHE A 6 0.55 -10.29 11.57
C PHE A 6 0.12 -9.06 10.77
N GLY A 7 -0.16 -9.27 9.50
CA GLY A 7 -0.58 -8.21 8.60
C GLY A 7 -2.05 -8.32 8.20
N MET A 8 -2.68 -7.18 7.99
CA MET A 8 -4.03 -7.08 7.45
C MET A 8 -4.00 -6.26 6.17
N THR A 9 -4.73 -6.69 5.16
CA THR A 9 -4.92 -5.92 3.94
C THR A 9 -5.90 -4.78 4.18
N ILE A 10 -5.53 -3.58 3.76
CA ILE A 10 -6.38 -2.38 3.77
C ILE A 10 -6.41 -1.74 2.37
N PRO A 11 -7.42 -0.91 2.03
CA PRO A 11 -8.58 -0.56 2.84
C PRO A 11 -9.57 -1.72 2.94
N PHE A 12 -10.49 -1.64 3.89
CA PHE A 12 -11.58 -2.60 4.00
C PHE A 12 -12.61 -2.36 2.89
N ASP A 13 -13.08 -3.45 2.29
CA ASP A 13 -14.08 -3.39 1.22
C ASP A 13 -15.41 -2.82 1.74
N ASP A 14 -16.12 -2.15 0.84
CA ASP A 14 -17.48 -1.62 1.09
C ASP A 14 -17.58 -0.60 2.23
N VAL A 15 -16.46 -0.09 2.73
CA VAL A 15 -16.42 0.96 3.76
C VAL A 15 -15.69 2.18 3.19
N PRO A 16 -16.31 3.37 3.20
CA PRO A 16 -15.63 4.58 2.75
C PRO A 16 -14.34 4.84 3.53
N LEU A 17 -13.30 5.31 2.85
CA LEU A 17 -11.99 5.52 3.47
C LEU A 17 -12.05 6.37 4.74
N HIS A 18 -12.85 7.45 4.72
CA HIS A 18 -12.95 8.36 5.87
C HIS A 18 -13.64 7.75 7.10
N GLU A 19 -14.27 6.59 6.94
CA GLU A 19 -14.96 5.88 8.02
C GLU A 19 -14.16 4.72 8.61
N GLN A 20 -12.93 4.49 8.11
CA GLN A 20 -12.13 3.32 8.48
C GLN A 20 -11.20 3.55 9.69
N ALA A 21 -11.15 4.76 10.23
CA ALA A 21 -10.18 5.12 11.27
C ALA A 21 -10.23 4.19 12.49
N ASP A 22 -11.42 3.96 13.03
CA ASP A 22 -11.60 3.12 14.23
C ASP A 22 -11.27 1.65 13.96
N TRP A 23 -11.58 1.16 12.77
CA TRP A 23 -11.26 -0.21 12.36
C TRP A 23 -9.75 -0.43 12.24
N VAL A 24 -9.04 0.54 11.67
CA VAL A 24 -7.59 0.47 11.55
C VAL A 24 -6.92 0.56 12.93
N ARG A 25 -7.41 1.42 13.81
CA ARG A 25 -6.93 1.49 15.20
C ARG A 25 -7.16 0.17 15.95
N GLU A 26 -8.30 -0.45 15.75
CA GLU A 26 -8.64 -1.73 16.38
C GLU A 26 -7.66 -2.84 15.97
N LEU A 27 -7.13 -2.81 14.74
CA LEU A 27 -6.13 -3.79 14.31
C LEU A 27 -4.91 -3.80 15.25
N ALA A 28 -4.42 -2.63 15.62
CA ALA A 28 -3.29 -2.52 16.54
C ALA A 28 -3.65 -3.08 17.94
N ASP A 29 -4.86 -2.78 18.43
CA ASP A 29 -5.35 -3.29 19.70
C ASP A 29 -5.51 -4.81 19.72
N LEU A 30 -5.84 -5.40 18.57
CA LEU A 30 -5.96 -6.84 18.38
C LEU A 30 -4.62 -7.58 18.21
N GLY A 31 -3.51 -6.86 18.16
CA GLY A 31 -2.17 -7.45 18.03
C GLY A 31 -1.63 -7.53 16.60
N TYR A 32 -2.29 -6.93 15.62
CA TYR A 32 -1.70 -6.80 14.29
C TYR A 32 -0.49 -5.88 14.33
N THR A 33 0.52 -6.21 13.53
CA THR A 33 1.79 -5.47 13.49
C THR A 33 1.95 -4.67 12.21
N ASP A 34 1.21 -5.04 11.15
CA ASP A 34 1.38 -4.47 9.82
C ASP A 34 0.03 -4.30 9.13
N VAL A 35 -0.05 -3.29 8.28
CA VAL A 35 -1.12 -3.16 7.29
C VAL A 35 -0.52 -3.08 5.89
N TRP A 36 -1.16 -3.74 4.94
CA TRP A 36 -0.70 -3.87 3.58
C TRP A 36 -1.77 -3.40 2.61
N SER A 37 -1.36 -2.63 1.61
CA SER A 37 -2.23 -2.22 0.51
C SER A 37 -1.67 -2.67 -0.83
N SER A 38 -2.53 -2.72 -1.82
CA SER A 38 -2.17 -3.01 -3.20
C SER A 38 -2.84 -2.02 -4.15
N GLU A 39 -2.28 -1.89 -5.33
CA GLU A 39 -2.84 -1.02 -6.36
C GLU A 39 -3.43 -1.89 -7.47
N ALA A 40 -4.72 -2.16 -7.35
CA ALA A 40 -5.48 -2.97 -8.31
C ALA A 40 -6.79 -2.25 -8.67
N ASN A 41 -7.92 -2.83 -8.33
CA ASN A 41 -9.26 -2.35 -8.70
C ASN A 41 -9.97 -1.62 -7.55
N GLY A 42 -9.31 -0.83 -6.79
CA GLY A 42 -9.91 -0.12 -5.67
C GLY A 42 -9.18 1.18 -5.42
N ALA A 43 -8.89 1.46 -4.17
CA ALA A 43 -8.04 2.58 -3.82
C ALA A 43 -6.62 2.39 -4.38
N ASP A 44 -5.90 3.49 -4.56
CA ASP A 44 -4.47 3.41 -4.81
C ASP A 44 -3.74 2.86 -3.58
N ALA A 45 -2.49 2.46 -3.74
CA ALA A 45 -1.77 1.84 -2.64
C ALA A 45 -1.39 2.81 -1.52
N PHE A 46 -1.08 4.07 -1.86
CA PHE A 46 -0.49 5.01 -0.90
C PHE A 46 -1.50 5.75 -0.04
N THR A 47 -2.69 6.07 -0.56
CA THR A 47 -3.69 6.84 0.19
C THR A 47 -4.16 6.11 1.45
N PRO A 48 -4.55 4.82 1.41
CA PRO A 48 -4.92 4.11 2.63
C PRO A 48 -3.78 4.02 3.65
N LEU A 49 -2.54 3.85 3.19
CA LEU A 49 -1.37 3.80 4.07
C LEU A 49 -1.08 5.15 4.72
N ALA A 50 -1.24 6.24 3.98
CA ALA A 50 -1.08 7.59 4.55
C ALA A 50 -2.09 7.85 5.67
N LEU A 51 -3.34 7.45 5.48
CA LEU A 51 -4.36 7.53 6.51
C LEU A 51 -4.02 6.64 7.72
N ALA A 52 -3.65 5.38 7.48
CA ALA A 52 -3.26 4.45 8.53
C ALA A 52 -2.04 4.94 9.33
N SER A 53 -1.13 5.67 8.69
CA SER A 53 0.07 6.20 9.34
C SER A 53 -0.25 7.13 10.52
N VAL A 54 -1.34 7.89 10.41
CA VAL A 54 -1.81 8.78 11.47
C VAL A 54 -2.82 8.10 12.40
N TRP A 55 -3.66 7.21 11.86
CA TRP A 55 -4.68 6.53 12.66
C TRP A 55 -4.09 5.50 13.63
N ALA A 56 -3.04 4.80 13.22
CA ALA A 56 -2.43 3.73 14.00
C ALA A 56 -0.90 3.80 13.93
N PRO A 57 -0.28 4.69 14.74
CA PRO A 57 1.17 4.96 14.66
C PRO A 57 2.08 3.77 14.97
N SER A 58 1.54 2.72 15.59
CA SER A 58 2.32 1.51 15.93
C SER A 58 2.45 0.52 14.76
N LEU A 59 1.61 0.62 13.73
CA LEU A 59 1.60 -0.33 12.63
C LEU A 59 2.69 -0.01 11.60
N ARG A 60 3.35 -1.05 11.12
CA ARG A 60 4.19 -0.96 9.93
C ARG A 60 3.28 -0.94 8.69
N LEU A 61 3.66 -0.11 7.72
CA LEU A 61 2.91 0.11 6.49
C LEU A 61 3.62 -0.56 5.32
N GLY A 62 2.90 -1.28 4.49
CA GLY A 62 3.51 -1.94 3.34
C GLY A 62 2.66 -1.88 2.08
N THR A 63 3.33 -1.90 0.94
CA THR A 63 2.67 -2.11 -0.36
C THR A 63 2.93 -3.54 -0.85
N ALA A 64 1.87 -4.19 -1.31
CA ALA A 64 1.95 -5.55 -1.89
C ALA A 64 0.93 -5.68 -3.03
N ILE A 65 1.20 -5.13 -4.13
CA ILE A 65 2.35 -4.37 -4.62
C ILE A 65 1.90 -3.06 -5.27
N VAL A 66 2.84 -2.17 -5.56
CA VAL A 66 2.63 -1.04 -6.48
C VAL A 66 3.20 -1.42 -7.85
N PRO A 67 2.43 -1.23 -8.94
CA PRO A 67 2.91 -1.55 -10.28
C PRO A 67 4.02 -0.61 -10.76
N ALA A 68 5.11 -1.20 -11.28
CA ALA A 68 6.22 -0.44 -11.83
C ALA A 68 5.88 0.26 -13.16
N PHE A 69 4.90 -0.25 -13.90
CA PHE A 69 4.52 0.29 -15.22
C PHE A 69 3.63 1.53 -15.13
N THR A 70 2.72 1.57 -14.16
CA THR A 70 1.66 2.60 -14.10
C THR A 70 2.08 3.87 -13.37
N ARG A 71 3.19 3.83 -12.66
CA ARG A 71 3.78 4.98 -11.99
C ARG A 71 5.19 5.19 -12.51
N GLY A 72 5.47 6.40 -13.01
CA GLY A 72 6.83 6.76 -13.40
C GLY A 72 7.78 6.74 -12.19
N PRO A 73 9.08 6.50 -12.39
CA PRO A 73 10.02 6.36 -11.28
C PRO A 73 10.10 7.60 -10.39
N ALA A 74 10.01 8.80 -10.94
CA ALA A 74 10.02 10.03 -10.15
C ALA A 74 8.75 10.14 -9.28
N CYS A 75 7.58 9.89 -9.85
CA CYS A 75 6.31 9.91 -9.11
C CYS A 75 6.31 8.87 -7.99
N LEU A 76 6.80 7.67 -8.29
CA LEU A 76 6.89 6.59 -7.32
C LEU A 76 7.83 6.96 -6.16
N ALA A 77 8.99 7.52 -6.47
CA ALA A 77 9.95 7.98 -5.47
C ALA A 77 9.36 9.08 -4.57
N GLN A 78 8.58 10.00 -5.14
CA GLN A 78 7.90 11.05 -4.37
C GLN A 78 6.87 10.46 -3.41
N SER A 79 6.05 9.51 -3.86
CA SER A 79 5.05 8.86 -3.03
C SER A 79 5.67 8.07 -1.88
N VAL A 80 6.70 7.28 -2.18
CA VAL A 80 7.45 6.50 -1.18
C VAL A 80 8.15 7.42 -0.18
N GLY A 81 8.82 8.46 -0.68
CA GLY A 81 9.51 9.44 0.17
C GLY A 81 8.57 10.19 1.10
N SER A 82 7.41 10.59 0.59
CA SER A 82 6.40 11.29 1.40
C SER A 82 5.85 10.38 2.50
N LEU A 83 5.54 9.13 2.16
CA LEU A 83 5.03 8.18 3.14
C LEU A 83 6.10 7.82 4.18
N ALA A 84 7.36 7.69 3.76
CA ALA A 84 8.46 7.46 4.68
C ALA A 84 8.66 8.61 5.67
N GLN A 85 8.43 9.85 5.24
CA GLN A 85 8.42 11.02 6.15
C GLN A 85 7.24 10.99 7.12
N ALA A 86 6.06 10.57 6.66
CA ALA A 86 4.88 10.48 7.51
C ALA A 86 4.98 9.35 8.54
N ALA A 87 5.73 8.30 8.21
CA ALA A 87 5.85 7.10 9.03
C ALA A 87 7.33 6.66 9.13
N PRO A 88 8.19 7.41 9.83
CA PRO A 88 9.62 7.12 9.89
C PRO A 88 9.91 5.70 10.40
N GLY A 89 10.70 4.94 9.64
CA GLY A 89 11.10 3.59 10.01
C GLY A 89 10.01 2.53 9.96
N ARG A 90 8.82 2.85 9.46
CA ARG A 90 7.67 1.94 9.45
C ARG A 90 7.24 1.48 8.06
N LEU A 91 7.91 1.91 7.01
CA LEU A 91 7.52 1.60 5.64
C LEU A 91 8.26 0.38 5.10
N ALA A 92 7.49 -0.56 4.54
CA ALA A 92 7.97 -1.66 3.71
C ALA A 92 7.42 -1.46 2.29
N PHE A 93 8.30 -1.27 1.33
CA PHE A 93 7.91 -0.96 -0.04
C PHE A 93 8.03 -2.19 -0.94
N GLY A 94 6.88 -2.67 -1.43
CA GLY A 94 6.79 -3.74 -2.41
C GLY A 94 6.41 -3.20 -3.79
N ILE A 95 7.19 -3.55 -4.80
CA ILE A 95 6.98 -3.18 -6.20
C ILE A 95 6.87 -4.45 -7.04
N GLY A 96 6.05 -4.41 -8.09
CA GLY A 96 5.88 -5.54 -8.99
C GLY A 96 5.46 -5.11 -10.38
N THR A 97 5.30 -6.07 -11.26
CA THR A 97 4.96 -5.82 -12.66
C THR A 97 3.47 -5.63 -12.92
N SER A 98 2.62 -6.08 -12.00
CA SER A 98 1.17 -6.11 -12.23
C SER A 98 0.79 -7.09 -13.36
N SER A 99 -0.23 -6.77 -14.15
CA SER A 99 -0.72 -7.61 -15.23
C SER A 99 -1.02 -6.80 -16.49
N ASN A 100 -1.12 -7.49 -17.62
CA ASN A 100 -1.51 -6.85 -18.87
C ASN A 100 -2.91 -6.22 -18.80
N VAL A 101 -3.81 -6.79 -18.01
CA VAL A 101 -5.16 -6.23 -17.84
C VAL A 101 -5.09 -4.83 -17.21
N ILE A 102 -4.34 -4.69 -16.14
CA ILE A 102 -4.20 -3.42 -15.43
C ILE A 102 -3.32 -2.44 -16.22
N VAL A 103 -2.19 -2.89 -16.70
CA VAL A 103 -1.20 -2.03 -17.36
C VAL A 103 -1.69 -1.60 -18.76
N GLU A 104 -2.06 -2.55 -19.60
CA GLU A 104 -2.53 -2.24 -20.97
C GLU A 104 -4.01 -1.90 -20.99
N GLY A 105 -4.86 -2.76 -20.42
CA GLY A 105 -6.31 -2.62 -20.50
C GLY A 105 -6.84 -1.37 -19.83
N TRP A 106 -6.37 -1.06 -18.64
CA TRP A 106 -6.86 0.08 -17.86
C TRP A 106 -6.06 1.36 -18.07
N ASN A 107 -4.76 1.24 -18.34
CA ASN A 107 -3.86 2.40 -18.39
C ASN A 107 -3.31 2.71 -19.77
N GLY A 108 -3.52 1.84 -20.77
CA GLY A 108 -3.04 2.05 -22.13
C GLY A 108 -1.51 2.05 -22.24
N ILE A 109 -0.81 1.44 -21.31
CA ILE A 109 0.64 1.36 -21.28
C ILE A 109 1.06 0.00 -21.83
N PRO A 110 1.99 -0.10 -22.80
CA PRO A 110 2.46 -1.40 -23.27
C PRO A 110 3.06 -2.24 -22.15
N PHE A 111 2.59 -3.48 -22.02
CA PHE A 111 3.11 -4.44 -21.05
C PHE A 111 4.21 -5.29 -21.69
N GLU A 112 5.39 -4.70 -21.84
CA GLU A 112 6.54 -5.29 -22.51
C GLU A 112 7.68 -5.48 -21.52
N GLN A 113 8.41 -6.57 -21.68
CA GLN A 113 9.63 -6.88 -20.92
C GLN A 113 9.44 -6.73 -19.39
N PRO A 114 8.43 -7.40 -18.78
CA PRO A 114 8.12 -7.18 -17.37
C PRO A 114 9.25 -7.54 -16.41
N TYR A 115 10.17 -8.41 -16.84
CA TYR A 115 11.32 -8.81 -16.01
C TYR A 115 12.52 -7.86 -16.13
N GLU A 116 12.49 -6.95 -17.09
CA GLU A 116 13.57 -5.99 -17.34
C GLU A 116 13.20 -4.56 -16.89
N ARG A 117 11.91 -4.38 -16.58
CA ARG A 117 11.37 -3.09 -16.15
C ARG A 117 11.87 -2.71 -14.75
#